data_506d90c25643e3b16a584a92e9629884
#
_entry.id   506d90c25643e3b16a584a92e9629884
#
_cell.length_a   1.000
_cell.length_b   1.000
_cell.length_c   1.000
_cell.angle_alpha   90.00
_cell.angle_beta   90.00
_cell.angle_gamma   90.00
#
_symmetry.space_group_name_H-M   'P 1'
#
loop_
_entity.id
_entity.type
_entity.pdbx_description
1 polymer ?
#
loop_
_entity_poly.entity_id
_entity_poly.type
_entity_poly.pdbx_seq_one_letter_code
_entity_poly.pdbx_strand_id
1 'polypeptide(L)'
;FDEFEYAREAIKIEAEEYILKPINANELREVFERIKNNLDKELDEKRNIDKLREYYLESLPMLQENFLTSLIDGRIPEDSIEEYARNCSLTLKGPYFVVTVLHISTTNPMEGALPIDPFLLAVSVKKLAEEQLAASEYDSKIVTYLGDGIVITQLPAEEAITRFTDCMDKICKMAKRVCKAKITAGIGHVCNGPEELQMSYLGAKNAVSYRVLYGNTRAINIAEIDPQENADLPWEEP
;
A
#
# COMPACT_ATOMS: atom_id res chain seq x y z
N PHE A 1 -39.23 -30.48 44.87
CA PHE A 1 -38.00 -29.75 45.30
C PHE A 1 -36.80 -30.05 44.40
N ASP A 2 -36.75 -31.23 43.79
CA ASP A 2 -35.60 -31.65 42.98
C ASP A 2 -35.54 -31.00 41.56
N GLU A 3 -36.69 -30.67 40.98
CA GLU A 3 -36.77 -30.15 39.61
C GLU A 3 -36.08 -28.76 39.45
N PHE A 4 -36.16 -27.93 40.45
CA PHE A 4 -35.54 -26.59 40.46
C PHE A 4 -34.00 -26.66 40.57
N GLU A 5 -33.49 -27.63 41.30
CA GLU A 5 -32.05 -27.85 41.45
C GLU A 5 -31.45 -28.36 40.13
N TYR A 6 -32.11 -29.28 39.42
CA TYR A 6 -31.66 -29.76 38.11
C TYR A 6 -31.70 -28.66 37.04
N ALA A 7 -32.71 -27.80 37.03
CA ALA A 7 -32.77 -26.66 36.14
C ALA A 7 -31.62 -25.67 36.42
N ARG A 8 -31.27 -25.45 37.67
CA ARG A 8 -30.14 -24.59 38.10
C ARG A 8 -28.79 -25.20 37.71
N GLU A 9 -28.64 -26.52 37.76
CA GLU A 9 -27.44 -27.21 37.32
C GLU A 9 -27.30 -27.15 35.79
N ALA A 10 -28.39 -27.32 35.04
CA ALA A 10 -28.40 -27.19 33.58
C ALA A 10 -27.91 -25.78 33.15
N ILE A 11 -28.34 -24.72 33.83
CA ILE A 11 -27.85 -23.36 33.56
C ILE A 11 -26.35 -23.22 33.85
N LYS A 12 -25.86 -23.87 34.93
CA LYS A 12 -24.42 -23.79 35.28
C LYS A 12 -23.49 -24.47 34.27
N ILE A 13 -23.96 -25.51 33.59
CA ILE A 13 -23.22 -26.23 32.54
C ILE A 13 -23.53 -25.68 31.14
N GLU A 14 -24.22 -24.53 31.07
CA GLU A 14 -24.61 -23.88 29.83
C GLU A 14 -25.37 -24.81 28.86
N ALA A 15 -26.27 -25.64 29.43
CA ALA A 15 -27.11 -26.50 28.62
C ALA A 15 -28.07 -25.66 27.78
N GLU A 16 -28.13 -25.91 26.49
CA GLU A 16 -28.98 -25.16 25.56
C GLU A 16 -30.48 -25.37 25.81
N GLU A 17 -30.84 -26.59 26.24
CA GLU A 17 -32.25 -26.96 26.54
C GLU A 17 -32.31 -27.92 27.70
N TYR A 18 -33.43 -27.86 28.46
CA TYR A 18 -33.73 -28.71 29.57
C TYR A 18 -35.15 -29.29 29.42
N ILE A 19 -35.28 -30.62 29.41
CA ILE A 19 -36.54 -31.33 29.17
C ILE A 19 -36.91 -32.15 30.40
N LEU A 20 -38.15 -31.99 30.87
CA LEU A 20 -38.69 -32.76 31.99
C LEU A 20 -39.21 -34.15 31.56
N LYS A 21 -39.08 -35.12 32.45
CA LYS A 21 -39.69 -36.45 32.25
C LYS A 21 -41.14 -36.42 32.76
N PRO A 22 -42.11 -37.12 32.10
CA PRO A 22 -41.97 -38.01 30.93
C PRO A 22 -41.79 -37.23 29.61
N ILE A 23 -40.81 -37.60 28.83
CA ILE A 23 -40.50 -36.94 27.53
C ILE A 23 -41.57 -37.28 26.51
N ASN A 24 -42.19 -36.26 25.92
CA ASN A 24 -43.10 -36.40 24.78
C ASN A 24 -42.30 -36.30 23.45
N ALA A 25 -42.60 -37.22 22.50
CA ALA A 25 -41.92 -37.24 21.22
C ALA A 25 -42.09 -35.93 20.42
N ASN A 26 -43.19 -35.23 20.54
CA ASN A 26 -43.43 -33.95 19.87
C ASN A 26 -42.57 -32.83 20.51
N GLU A 27 -42.53 -32.77 21.82
CA GLU A 27 -41.72 -31.83 22.56
C GLU A 27 -40.21 -32.00 22.23
N LEU A 28 -39.75 -33.24 22.20
CA LEU A 28 -38.39 -33.56 21.82
C LEU A 28 -38.07 -33.11 20.37
N ARG A 29 -39.02 -33.29 19.46
CA ARG A 29 -38.87 -32.81 18.08
C ARG A 29 -38.74 -31.29 18.00
N GLU A 30 -39.61 -30.58 18.70
CA GLU A 30 -39.58 -29.10 18.74
C GLU A 30 -38.26 -28.56 19.32
N VAL A 31 -37.74 -29.21 20.35
CA VAL A 31 -36.45 -28.85 20.93
C VAL A 31 -35.32 -29.06 19.91
N PHE A 32 -35.28 -30.21 19.24
CA PHE A 32 -34.26 -30.47 18.21
C PHE A 32 -34.38 -29.52 17.03
N GLU A 33 -35.60 -29.15 16.60
CA GLU A 33 -35.79 -28.18 15.53
C GLU A 33 -35.29 -26.79 15.92
N ARG A 34 -35.50 -26.35 17.18
CA ARG A 34 -34.94 -25.08 17.68
C ARG A 34 -33.43 -25.11 17.73
N ILE A 35 -32.82 -26.14 18.32
CA ILE A 35 -31.36 -26.29 18.37
C ILE A 35 -30.77 -26.31 16.95
N LYS A 36 -31.36 -27.09 16.04
CA LYS A 36 -30.93 -27.13 14.66
C LYS A 36 -30.98 -25.74 14.01
N ASN A 37 -32.09 -25.03 14.15
CA ASN A 37 -32.26 -23.69 13.57
C ASN A 37 -31.27 -22.66 14.16
N ASN A 38 -30.93 -22.77 15.43
CA ASN A 38 -29.93 -21.92 16.07
C ASN A 38 -28.52 -22.22 15.51
N LEU A 39 -28.14 -23.50 15.43
CA LEU A 39 -26.87 -23.92 14.87
C LEU A 39 -26.75 -23.54 13.38
N ASP A 40 -27.82 -23.70 12.60
CA ASP A 40 -27.84 -23.30 11.20
C ASP A 40 -27.62 -21.80 11.05
N LYS A 41 -28.25 -20.96 11.90
CA LYS A 41 -28.04 -19.51 11.92
C LYS A 41 -26.61 -19.14 12.29
N GLU A 42 -26.05 -19.73 13.34
CA GLU A 42 -24.66 -19.46 13.75
C GLU A 42 -23.66 -19.85 12.66
N LEU A 43 -23.88 -20.98 11.99
CA LEU A 43 -23.06 -21.42 10.86
C LEU A 43 -23.16 -20.47 9.67
N ASP A 44 -24.37 -19.99 9.36
CA ASP A 44 -24.58 -19.04 8.28
C ASP A 44 -23.95 -17.67 8.58
N GLU A 45 -24.07 -17.18 9.81
CA GLU A 45 -23.40 -15.96 10.29
C GLU A 45 -21.88 -16.10 10.17
N LYS A 46 -21.32 -17.20 10.65
CA LYS A 46 -19.88 -17.46 10.55
C LYS A 46 -19.42 -17.52 9.10
N ARG A 47 -20.14 -18.22 8.22
CA ARG A 47 -19.85 -18.27 6.78
C ARG A 47 -19.89 -16.89 6.12
N ASN A 48 -20.86 -16.06 6.52
CA ASN A 48 -20.97 -14.69 6.01
C ASN A 48 -19.78 -13.82 6.44
N ILE A 49 -19.34 -13.93 7.70
CA ILE A 49 -18.16 -13.23 8.21
C ILE A 49 -16.90 -13.68 7.45
N ASP A 50 -16.72 -14.98 7.26
CA ASP A 50 -15.57 -15.52 6.52
C ASP A 50 -15.54 -15.02 5.07
N LYS A 51 -16.69 -14.99 4.38
CA LYS A 51 -16.81 -14.42 3.03
C LYS A 51 -16.48 -12.92 2.99
N LEU A 52 -17.00 -12.14 3.95
CA LEU A 52 -16.70 -10.72 4.04
C LEU A 52 -15.20 -10.48 4.26
N ARG A 53 -14.56 -11.30 5.08
CA ARG A 53 -13.12 -11.25 5.31
C ARG A 53 -12.33 -11.59 4.03
N GLU A 54 -12.76 -12.59 3.29
CA GLU A 54 -12.16 -12.97 2.01
C GLU A 54 -12.26 -11.82 1.00
N TYR A 55 -13.44 -11.24 0.81
CA TYR A 55 -13.65 -10.07 -0.06
C TYR A 55 -12.80 -8.87 0.36
N TYR A 56 -12.67 -8.62 1.67
CA TYR A 56 -11.80 -7.56 2.15
C TYR A 56 -10.34 -7.81 1.77
N LEU A 57 -9.83 -9.03 1.99
CA LEU A 57 -8.45 -9.38 1.67
C LEU A 57 -8.17 -9.32 0.16
N GLU A 58 -9.12 -9.76 -0.68
CA GLU A 58 -9.01 -9.64 -2.13
C GLU A 58 -9.00 -8.18 -2.60
N SER A 59 -9.77 -7.31 -1.94
CA SER A 59 -9.86 -5.89 -2.28
C SER A 59 -8.72 -5.06 -1.72
N LEU A 60 -7.99 -5.58 -0.74
CA LEU A 60 -6.98 -4.83 0.01
C LEU A 60 -5.89 -4.21 -0.87
N PRO A 61 -5.32 -4.89 -1.89
CA PRO A 61 -4.32 -4.28 -2.77
C PRO A 61 -4.86 -3.06 -3.51
N MET A 62 -6.10 -3.12 -3.98
CA MET A 62 -6.75 -1.99 -4.67
C MET A 62 -7.01 -0.83 -3.70
N LEU A 63 -7.45 -1.11 -2.47
CA LEU A 63 -7.67 -0.10 -1.44
C LEU A 63 -6.35 0.60 -1.08
N GLN A 64 -5.26 -0.16 -0.97
CA GLN A 64 -3.92 0.38 -0.72
C GLN A 64 -3.45 1.28 -1.86
N GLU A 65 -3.60 0.85 -3.11
CA GLU A 65 -3.22 1.65 -4.29
C GLU A 65 -4.04 2.94 -4.37
N ASN A 66 -5.36 2.87 -4.16
CA ASN A 66 -6.23 4.03 -4.13
C ASN A 66 -5.89 5.01 -2.99
N PHE A 67 -5.57 4.49 -1.81
CA PHE A 67 -5.15 5.32 -0.69
C PHE A 67 -3.83 6.04 -1.00
N LEU A 68 -2.79 5.32 -1.44
CA LEU A 68 -1.48 5.89 -1.73
C LEU A 68 -1.53 6.91 -2.87
N THR A 69 -2.30 6.65 -3.92
CA THR A 69 -2.49 7.62 -5.02
C THR A 69 -3.25 8.86 -4.56
N SER A 70 -4.26 8.70 -3.71
CA SER A 70 -4.98 9.84 -3.14
C SER A 70 -4.13 10.68 -2.20
N LEU A 71 -3.18 10.04 -1.50
CA LEU A 71 -2.27 10.69 -0.60
C LEU A 71 -1.25 11.57 -1.36
N ILE A 72 -0.63 11.04 -2.41
CA ILE A 72 0.30 11.83 -3.26
C ILE A 72 -0.38 12.93 -4.07
N ASP A 73 -1.70 12.81 -4.30
CA ASP A 73 -2.51 13.86 -4.93
C ASP A 73 -2.97 14.94 -3.94
N GLY A 74 -2.74 14.75 -2.64
CA GLY A 74 -3.19 15.67 -1.60
C GLY A 74 -4.71 15.69 -1.41
N ARG A 75 -5.40 14.58 -1.76
CA ARG A 75 -6.87 14.48 -1.64
C ARG A 75 -7.34 14.04 -0.25
N ILE A 76 -6.40 13.60 0.61
CA ILE A 76 -6.72 13.11 1.95
C ILE A 76 -6.39 14.21 2.95
N PRO A 77 -7.34 14.64 3.79
CA PRO A 77 -7.05 15.57 4.88
C PRO A 77 -6.03 14.97 5.86
N GLU A 78 -5.13 15.81 6.36
CA GLU A 78 -4.04 15.41 7.27
C GLU A 78 -4.55 14.62 8.48
N ASP A 79 -5.60 15.11 9.15
CA ASP A 79 -6.23 14.48 10.32
C ASP A 79 -6.79 13.06 10.04
N SER A 80 -6.99 12.71 8.78
CA SER A 80 -7.61 11.45 8.35
C SER A 80 -6.59 10.42 7.84
N ILE A 81 -5.33 10.81 7.61
CA ILE A 81 -4.30 9.95 6.99
C ILE A 81 -4.09 8.65 7.79
N GLU A 82 -3.97 8.77 9.12
CA GLU A 82 -3.75 7.60 9.99
C GLU A 82 -4.94 6.63 9.99
N GLU A 83 -6.16 7.15 9.95
CA GLU A 83 -7.37 6.32 9.90
C GLU A 83 -7.46 5.56 8.58
N TYR A 84 -7.27 6.24 7.46
CA TYR A 84 -7.25 5.61 6.14
C TYR A 84 -6.13 4.57 6.02
N ALA A 85 -4.93 4.87 6.51
CA ALA A 85 -3.81 3.93 6.51
C ALA A 85 -4.15 2.65 7.29
N ARG A 86 -4.74 2.77 8.49
CA ARG A 86 -5.20 1.63 9.30
C ARG A 86 -6.26 0.81 8.57
N ASN A 87 -7.24 1.47 7.94
CA ASN A 87 -8.31 0.81 7.18
C ASN A 87 -7.77 0.05 5.96
N CYS A 88 -6.64 0.47 5.41
CA CYS A 88 -5.93 -0.22 4.34
C CYS A 88 -4.85 -1.18 4.84
N SER A 89 -4.75 -1.44 6.14
CA SER A 89 -3.69 -2.27 6.74
C SER A 89 -2.27 -1.82 6.34
N LEU A 90 -2.08 -0.50 6.17
CA LEU A 90 -0.79 0.12 5.89
C LEU A 90 -0.22 0.80 7.13
N THR A 91 1.09 0.71 7.26
CA THR A 91 1.84 1.37 8.34
C THR A 91 2.76 2.42 7.72
N LEU A 92 2.51 3.69 8.02
CA LEU A 92 3.34 4.84 7.61
C LEU A 92 3.99 5.41 8.87
N LYS A 93 5.04 4.75 9.39
CA LYS A 93 5.66 5.09 10.70
C LYS A 93 7.14 5.49 10.60
N GLY A 94 7.65 5.73 9.40
CA GLY A 94 9.01 6.20 9.23
C GLY A 94 9.18 7.64 9.75
N PRO A 95 10.38 8.03 10.20
CA PRO A 95 10.67 9.42 10.53
C PRO A 95 10.74 10.29 9.28
N TYR A 96 11.10 9.70 8.14
CA TYR A 96 11.25 10.41 6.87
C TYR A 96 10.63 9.59 5.73
N PHE A 97 10.15 10.30 4.71
CA PHE A 97 9.57 9.72 3.51
C PHE A 97 10.15 10.39 2.26
N VAL A 98 10.14 9.66 1.17
CA VAL A 98 10.47 10.19 -0.15
C VAL A 98 9.62 9.53 -1.22
N VAL A 99 9.17 10.31 -2.19
CA VAL A 99 8.49 9.81 -3.38
C VAL A 99 9.46 9.80 -4.55
N THR A 100 9.43 8.70 -5.31
CA THR A 100 10.18 8.59 -6.57
C THR A 100 9.24 8.25 -7.70
N VAL A 101 9.36 8.94 -8.82
CA VAL A 101 8.64 8.68 -10.06
C VAL A 101 9.54 7.89 -10.99
N LEU A 102 9.12 6.67 -11.35
CA LEU A 102 9.76 5.81 -12.33
C LEU A 102 9.10 6.04 -13.69
N HIS A 103 9.70 6.91 -14.50
CA HIS A 103 9.22 7.21 -15.84
C HIS A 103 9.85 6.29 -16.88
N ILE A 104 9.01 5.53 -17.60
CA ILE A 104 9.43 4.65 -18.69
C ILE A 104 9.37 5.44 -19.99
N SER A 105 10.53 5.66 -20.62
CA SER A 105 10.59 6.35 -21.90
C SER A 105 10.13 5.44 -23.05
N THR A 106 9.01 5.77 -23.67
CA THR A 106 8.46 5.08 -24.85
C THR A 106 9.01 5.64 -26.16
N THR A 107 9.58 6.84 -26.12
CA THR A 107 10.22 7.50 -27.27
C THR A 107 11.64 6.98 -27.45
N ASN A 108 11.96 6.43 -28.61
CA ASN A 108 13.22 5.77 -28.98
C ASN A 108 13.42 4.40 -28.27
N PRO A 109 12.73 3.35 -28.71
CA PRO A 109 13.06 1.99 -28.30
C PRO A 109 14.53 1.72 -28.57
N MET A 110 15.16 0.87 -27.74
CA MET A 110 16.56 0.49 -27.98
C MET A 110 16.67 -0.22 -29.34
N GLU A 111 17.70 0.07 -30.08
CA GLU A 111 17.99 -0.57 -31.37
C GLU A 111 18.03 -2.10 -31.17
N GLY A 112 17.22 -2.84 -31.94
CA GLY A 112 17.08 -4.31 -31.78
C GLY A 112 16.15 -4.79 -30.68
N ALA A 113 15.45 -3.91 -29.96
CA ALA A 113 14.41 -4.32 -29.04
C ALA A 113 13.19 -4.78 -29.83
N LEU A 114 12.68 -5.98 -29.50
CA LEU A 114 11.36 -6.42 -29.97
C LEU A 114 10.29 -5.46 -29.43
N PRO A 115 9.20 -5.21 -30.18
CA PRO A 115 8.08 -4.44 -29.69
C PRO A 115 7.48 -5.16 -28.47
N ILE A 116 7.83 -4.70 -27.27
CA ILE A 116 7.27 -5.20 -26.03
C ILE A 116 6.04 -4.37 -25.72
N ASP A 117 4.95 -5.04 -25.35
CA ASP A 117 3.75 -4.38 -24.86
C ASP A 117 4.13 -3.43 -23.71
N PRO A 118 3.79 -2.12 -23.80
CA PRO A 118 4.11 -1.15 -22.75
C PRO A 118 3.60 -1.55 -21.37
N PHE A 119 2.47 -2.26 -21.30
CA PHE A 119 1.90 -2.75 -20.05
C PHE A 119 2.80 -3.84 -19.43
N LEU A 120 3.23 -4.82 -20.23
CA LEU A 120 4.14 -5.88 -19.76
C LEU A 120 5.48 -5.29 -19.33
N LEU A 121 5.94 -4.25 -20.00
CA LEU A 121 7.16 -3.54 -19.64
C LEU A 121 7.01 -2.86 -18.26
N ALA A 122 5.91 -2.15 -18.05
CA ALA A 122 5.64 -1.49 -16.77
C ALA A 122 5.56 -2.50 -15.60
N VAL A 123 4.88 -3.63 -15.80
CA VAL A 123 4.81 -4.72 -14.81
C VAL A 123 6.19 -5.29 -14.51
N SER A 124 7.02 -5.52 -15.54
CA SER A 124 8.37 -6.05 -15.38
C SER A 124 9.29 -5.09 -14.62
N VAL A 125 9.17 -3.79 -14.91
CA VAL A 125 9.91 -2.73 -14.22
C VAL A 125 9.47 -2.62 -12.76
N LYS A 126 8.16 -2.64 -12.49
CA LYS A 126 7.62 -2.63 -11.13
C LYS A 126 8.18 -3.78 -10.31
N LYS A 127 8.11 -5.01 -10.83
CA LYS A 127 8.63 -6.21 -10.17
C LYS A 127 10.12 -6.12 -9.89
N LEU A 128 10.92 -5.67 -10.87
CA LEU A 128 12.34 -5.46 -10.70
C LEU A 128 12.65 -4.45 -9.59
N ALA A 129 11.90 -3.34 -9.55
CA ALA A 129 12.07 -2.32 -8.52
C ALA A 129 11.70 -2.87 -7.13
N GLU A 130 10.60 -3.60 -7.00
CA GLU A 130 10.19 -4.27 -5.75
C GLU A 130 11.28 -5.20 -5.23
N GLU A 131 11.83 -6.07 -6.08
CA GLU A 131 12.90 -7.01 -5.73
C GLU A 131 14.18 -6.30 -5.26
N GLN A 132 14.59 -5.23 -5.95
CA GLN A 132 15.81 -4.49 -5.62
C GLN A 132 15.67 -3.65 -4.35
N LEU A 133 14.52 -3.03 -4.12
CA LEU A 133 14.24 -2.26 -2.91
C LEU A 133 14.17 -3.19 -1.69
N ALA A 134 13.50 -4.33 -1.81
CA ALA A 134 13.46 -5.34 -0.75
C ALA A 134 14.86 -5.89 -0.44
N ALA A 135 15.69 -6.17 -1.45
CA ALA A 135 17.07 -6.61 -1.27
C ALA A 135 17.98 -5.56 -0.60
N SER A 136 17.60 -4.28 -0.70
CA SER A 136 18.31 -3.15 -0.07
C SER A 136 17.68 -2.74 1.27
N GLU A 137 16.74 -3.54 1.79
CA GLU A 137 16.06 -3.34 3.09
C GLU A 137 15.24 -2.04 3.19
N TYR A 138 14.79 -1.49 2.05
CA TYR A 138 13.89 -0.34 2.05
C TYR A 138 12.43 -0.77 2.19
N ASP A 139 11.72 -0.20 3.16
CA ASP A 139 10.25 -0.30 3.23
C ASP A 139 9.64 0.64 2.20
N SER A 140 9.26 0.09 1.08
CA SER A 140 8.75 0.82 -0.06
C SER A 140 7.44 0.24 -0.55
N LYS A 141 6.55 1.12 -1.01
CA LYS A 141 5.30 0.76 -1.70
C LYS A 141 5.36 1.29 -3.12
N ILE A 142 5.01 0.44 -4.10
CA ILE A 142 5.02 0.81 -5.50
C ILE A 142 3.60 0.73 -6.06
N VAL A 143 3.11 1.86 -6.55
CA VAL A 143 1.81 1.97 -7.21
C VAL A 143 2.00 2.47 -8.65
N THR A 144 1.02 2.23 -9.50
CA THR A 144 1.01 2.78 -10.87
C THR A 144 0.06 3.96 -10.91
N TYR A 145 0.55 5.12 -11.36
CA TYR A 145 -0.25 6.33 -11.43
C TYR A 145 0.09 7.15 -12.68
N LEU A 146 -0.92 7.51 -13.47
CA LEU A 146 -0.79 8.28 -14.72
C LEU A 146 0.22 7.71 -15.71
N GLY A 147 0.42 6.39 -15.72
CA GLY A 147 1.35 5.71 -16.63
C GLY A 147 2.79 5.59 -16.11
N ASP A 148 3.09 6.19 -14.96
CA ASP A 148 4.38 6.08 -14.28
C ASP A 148 4.30 5.13 -13.07
N GLY A 149 5.42 4.53 -12.70
CA GLY A 149 5.57 3.83 -11.41
C GLY A 149 5.90 4.84 -10.32
N ILE A 150 5.11 4.83 -9.24
CA ILE A 150 5.37 5.70 -8.09
C ILE A 150 5.86 4.85 -6.93
N VAL A 151 7.04 5.17 -6.42
CA VAL A 151 7.66 4.50 -5.28
C VAL A 151 7.59 5.44 -4.09
N ILE A 152 6.92 5.01 -3.03
CA ILE A 152 6.86 5.71 -1.74
C ILE A 152 7.74 4.93 -0.78
N THR A 153 8.81 5.53 -0.30
CA THR A 153 9.81 4.88 0.54
C THR A 153 9.91 5.56 1.89
N GLN A 154 9.99 4.75 2.95
CA GLN A 154 10.32 5.22 4.29
C GLN A 154 11.84 5.17 4.48
N LEU A 155 12.42 6.28 4.94
CA LEU A 155 13.85 6.39 5.21
C LEU A 155 14.10 6.45 6.72
N PRO A 156 15.16 5.79 7.22
CA PRO A 156 15.50 5.79 8.64
C PRO A 156 16.10 7.13 9.11
N ALA A 157 16.68 7.91 8.20
CA ALA A 157 17.29 9.21 8.42
C ALA A 157 17.28 10.00 7.12
N GLU A 158 17.35 11.33 7.21
CA GLU A 158 17.36 12.21 6.04
C GLU A 158 18.58 11.94 5.14
N GLU A 159 19.74 11.70 5.74
CA GLU A 159 21.00 11.44 5.02
C GLU A 159 20.97 10.11 4.23
N ALA A 160 20.03 9.22 4.55
CA ALA A 160 19.82 7.96 3.81
C ALA A 160 19.44 8.19 2.35
N ILE A 161 19.01 9.41 1.99
CA ILE A 161 18.63 9.77 0.61
C ILE A 161 19.75 9.52 -0.39
N THR A 162 21.00 9.75 -0.04
CA THR A 162 22.15 9.52 -0.93
C THR A 162 22.27 8.04 -1.32
N ARG A 163 22.21 7.14 -0.34
CA ARG A 163 22.22 5.68 -0.60
C ARG A 163 20.99 5.22 -1.35
N PHE A 164 19.86 5.82 -1.05
CA PHE A 164 18.61 5.54 -1.76
C PHE A 164 18.70 5.98 -3.23
N THR A 165 19.25 7.16 -3.52
CA THR A 165 19.51 7.64 -4.88
C THR A 165 20.40 6.67 -5.66
N ASP A 166 21.47 6.17 -5.05
CA ASP A 166 22.34 5.14 -5.64
C ASP A 166 21.59 3.83 -5.94
N CYS A 167 20.69 3.42 -5.04
CA CYS A 167 19.83 2.26 -5.24
C CYS A 167 18.91 2.44 -6.45
N MET A 168 18.25 3.60 -6.54
CA MET A 168 17.36 3.94 -7.67
C MET A 168 18.14 4.00 -8.99
N ASP A 169 19.36 4.51 -8.99
CA ASP A 169 20.24 4.53 -10.19
C ASP A 169 20.62 3.11 -10.63
N LYS A 170 20.89 2.20 -9.70
CA LYS A 170 21.10 0.78 -9.99
C LYS A 170 19.86 0.15 -10.61
N ILE A 171 18.67 0.45 -10.09
CA ILE A 171 17.40 -0.04 -10.66
C ILE A 171 17.24 0.43 -12.11
N CYS A 172 17.49 1.70 -12.40
CA CYS A 172 17.44 2.23 -13.76
C CYS A 172 18.41 1.51 -14.71
N LYS A 173 19.64 1.26 -14.27
CA LYS A 173 20.66 0.54 -15.04
C LYS A 173 20.28 -0.93 -15.25
N MET A 174 19.72 -1.59 -14.23
CA MET A 174 19.27 -2.97 -14.32
C MET A 174 18.07 -3.12 -15.26
N ALA A 175 17.11 -2.23 -15.19
CA ALA A 175 15.95 -2.21 -16.08
C ALA A 175 16.37 -2.06 -17.57
N LYS A 176 17.36 -1.21 -17.85
CA LYS A 176 17.95 -1.13 -19.19
C LYS A 176 18.56 -2.45 -19.64
N ARG A 177 19.27 -3.14 -18.76
CA ARG A 177 19.96 -4.39 -19.09
C ARG A 177 18.99 -5.56 -19.23
N VAL A 178 18.05 -5.72 -18.30
CA VAL A 178 17.17 -6.89 -18.19
C VAL A 178 15.91 -6.71 -19.02
N CYS A 179 15.21 -5.59 -18.81
CA CYS A 179 13.92 -5.31 -19.44
C CYS A 179 14.06 -4.56 -20.78
N LYS A 180 15.28 -4.15 -21.17
CA LYS A 180 15.53 -3.26 -22.32
C LYS A 180 14.75 -1.94 -22.23
N ALA A 181 14.40 -1.52 -21.00
CA ALA A 181 13.66 -0.30 -20.73
C ALA A 181 14.59 0.87 -20.39
N LYS A 182 14.32 2.03 -20.97
CA LYS A 182 14.97 3.29 -20.57
C LYS A 182 14.10 3.93 -19.51
N ILE A 183 14.59 3.93 -18.25
CA ILE A 183 13.84 4.44 -17.10
C ILE A 183 14.59 5.62 -16.50
N THR A 184 13.86 6.69 -16.22
CA THR A 184 14.35 7.79 -15.38
C THR A 184 13.63 7.72 -14.04
N ALA A 185 14.39 7.67 -12.95
CA ALA A 185 13.87 7.76 -11.61
C ALA A 185 14.01 9.20 -11.10
N GLY A 186 12.92 9.96 -11.08
CA GLY A 186 12.90 11.28 -10.46
C GLY A 186 12.63 11.15 -8.96
N ILE A 187 13.52 11.65 -8.12
CA ILE A 187 13.45 11.58 -6.66
C ILE A 187 13.04 12.94 -6.13
N GLY A 188 11.98 12.99 -5.32
CA GLY A 188 11.48 14.21 -4.69
C GLY A 188 12.27 14.62 -3.46
N HIS A 189 11.82 15.70 -2.83
CA HIS A 189 12.37 16.13 -1.54
C HIS A 189 12.00 15.12 -0.45
N VAL A 190 12.92 14.92 0.48
CA VAL A 190 12.64 14.17 1.72
C VAL A 190 11.65 14.96 2.55
N CYS A 191 10.65 14.29 3.10
CA CYS A 191 9.64 14.89 3.95
C CYS A 191 9.55 14.18 5.31
N ASN A 192 9.04 14.90 6.32
CA ASN A 192 9.03 14.48 7.73
C ASN A 192 7.79 13.65 8.09
N GLY A 193 6.81 13.57 7.18
CA GLY A 193 5.57 12.85 7.43
C GLY A 193 4.82 12.54 6.15
N PRO A 194 3.81 11.67 6.26
CA PRO A 194 2.99 11.29 5.11
C PRO A 194 2.13 12.43 4.55
N GLU A 195 1.87 13.48 5.32
CA GLU A 195 1.14 14.69 4.93
C GLU A 195 1.89 15.50 3.86
N GLU A 196 3.21 15.41 3.83
CA GLU A 196 4.05 16.11 2.87
C GLU A 196 4.35 15.31 1.59
N LEU A 197 3.83 14.09 1.46
CA LEU A 197 4.08 13.21 0.31
C LEU A 197 3.67 13.83 -1.03
N GLN A 198 2.65 14.70 -1.04
CA GLN A 198 2.26 15.45 -2.24
C GLN A 198 3.40 16.34 -2.74
N MET A 199 4.08 17.05 -1.85
CA MET A 199 5.19 17.93 -2.22
C MET A 199 6.38 17.12 -2.73
N SER A 200 6.70 16.00 -2.08
CA SER A 200 7.72 15.08 -2.55
C SER A 200 7.40 14.53 -3.94
N TYR A 201 6.14 14.17 -4.21
CA TYR A 201 5.69 13.70 -5.53
C TYR A 201 5.85 14.77 -6.61
N LEU A 202 5.46 16.01 -6.34
CA LEU A 202 5.62 17.11 -7.28
C LEU A 202 7.11 17.37 -7.59
N GLY A 203 7.97 17.33 -6.56
CA GLY A 203 9.42 17.40 -6.75
C GLY A 203 9.97 16.25 -7.60
N ALA A 204 9.50 15.02 -7.36
CA ALA A 204 9.88 13.84 -8.15
C ALA A 204 9.47 13.96 -9.62
N LYS A 205 8.26 14.44 -9.89
CA LYS A 205 7.80 14.74 -11.26
C LYS A 205 8.64 15.80 -11.94
N ASN A 206 8.98 16.86 -11.22
CA ASN A 206 9.87 17.88 -11.71
C ASN A 206 11.26 17.31 -12.04
N ALA A 207 11.84 16.49 -11.15
CA ALA A 207 13.11 15.80 -11.39
C ALA A 207 13.10 14.98 -12.69
N VAL A 208 12.00 14.25 -12.99
CA VAL A 208 11.86 13.51 -14.26
C VAL A 208 11.95 14.43 -15.48
N SER A 209 11.47 15.68 -15.39
CA SER A 209 11.50 16.62 -16.53
C SER A 209 12.94 16.97 -16.94
N TYR A 210 13.88 16.96 -16.01
CA TYR A 210 15.31 17.22 -16.26
C TYR A 210 16.02 16.09 -17.01
N ARG A 211 15.34 14.95 -17.32
CA ARG A 211 15.91 13.87 -18.14
C ARG A 211 16.41 14.33 -19.51
N VAL A 212 15.88 15.43 -20.03
CA VAL A 212 16.30 16.02 -21.30
C VAL A 212 17.74 16.55 -21.19
N LEU A 213 18.12 17.07 -20.03
CA LEU A 213 19.44 17.62 -19.77
C LEU A 213 20.43 16.57 -19.29
N TYR A 214 20.01 15.72 -18.36
CA TYR A 214 20.89 14.75 -17.69
C TYR A 214 20.87 13.36 -18.32
N GLY A 215 20.00 13.14 -19.30
CA GLY A 215 19.87 11.86 -20.00
C GLY A 215 18.90 10.89 -19.32
N ASN A 216 18.49 9.90 -20.09
CA ASN A 216 17.62 8.80 -19.63
C ASN A 216 18.46 7.69 -18.97
N THR A 217 17.81 6.85 -18.18
CA THR A 217 18.43 5.65 -17.55
C THR A 217 19.30 6.01 -16.35
N ARG A 218 18.80 6.89 -15.51
CA ARG A 218 19.45 7.27 -14.26
C ARG A 218 18.45 7.78 -13.23
N ALA A 219 18.88 7.81 -11.99
CA ALA A 219 18.19 8.56 -10.94
C ALA A 219 18.56 10.04 -11.01
N ILE A 220 17.60 10.90 -10.74
CA ILE A 220 17.72 12.35 -10.70
C ILE A 220 17.07 12.81 -9.40
N ASN A 221 17.87 13.32 -8.46
CA ASN A 221 17.39 13.86 -7.20
C ASN A 221 17.13 15.36 -7.35
N ILE A 222 15.90 15.79 -7.06
CA ILE A 222 15.52 17.20 -7.21
C ILE A 222 16.34 18.12 -6.32
N ALA A 223 16.69 17.68 -5.13
CA ALA A 223 17.48 18.47 -4.19
C ALA A 223 18.92 18.77 -4.65
N GLU A 224 19.44 17.99 -5.61
CA GLU A 224 20.76 18.23 -6.22
C GLU A 224 20.70 19.22 -7.38
N ILE A 225 19.53 19.42 -7.97
CA ILE A 225 19.35 20.21 -9.20
C ILE A 225 18.76 21.58 -8.89
N ASP A 226 17.77 21.59 -8.00
CA ASP A 226 17.08 22.77 -7.53
C ASP A 226 17.31 22.87 -6.01
N PRO A 227 18.50 23.30 -5.59
CA PRO A 227 18.72 23.60 -4.19
C PRO A 227 17.70 24.67 -3.84
N GLN A 228 16.78 24.38 -2.91
CA GLN A 228 15.85 25.39 -2.40
C GLN A 228 16.66 26.65 -2.15
N GLU A 229 16.39 27.71 -2.91
CA GLU A 229 16.96 29.02 -2.65
C GLU A 229 16.75 29.27 -1.16
N ASN A 230 17.86 29.36 -0.43
CA ASN A 230 17.82 29.90 0.90
C ASN A 230 17.08 31.24 0.82
N ALA A 231 15.88 31.31 1.31
CA ALA A 231 14.99 32.47 1.29
C ALA A 231 15.50 33.56 2.27
N ASP A 232 16.77 33.92 2.17
CA ASP A 232 17.41 34.99 2.92
C ASP A 232 18.40 35.73 2.04
N LEU A 233 17.93 36.18 0.87
CA LEU A 233 18.57 37.32 0.22
C LEU A 233 17.78 38.58 0.60
N PRO A 234 18.33 39.48 1.37
CA PRO A 234 17.69 40.77 1.61
C PRO A 234 17.60 41.52 0.28
N TRP A 235 16.40 41.84 -0.15
CA TRP A 235 16.12 42.76 -1.23
C TRP A 235 16.66 44.15 -0.78
N GLU A 236 17.83 44.51 -1.26
CA GLU A 236 18.22 45.93 -1.23
C GLU A 236 17.46 46.60 -2.38
N GLU A 237 16.44 47.38 -2.04
CA GLU A 237 15.78 48.28 -2.98
C GLU A 237 16.79 49.39 -3.42
N PRO A 238 16.77 49.77 -4.73
CA PRO A 238 17.60 50.83 -5.27
C PRO A 238 17.16 52.22 -4.86
#